data_ba8fc8ddeb5c0447aa1d5fa4a46bc52b
#
_entry.id   ba8fc8ddeb5c0447aa1d5fa4a46bc52b
#
_cell.length_a   1.000
_cell.length_b   1.000
_cell.length_c   1.000
_cell.angle_alpha   90.00
_cell.angle_beta   90.00
_cell.angle_gamma   90.00
#
_symmetry.space_group_name_H-M   'P 1'
#
loop_
_entity.id
_entity.type
_entity.pdbx_description
1 polymer ?
#
loop_
_entity_poly.entity_id
_entity_poly.type
_entity_poly.pdbx_seq_one_letter_code
_entity_poly.pdbx_strand_id
1 'polypeptide(L)'
;MKKICTLMLAILLVFTCSACSSKKATAKKENKTQTDLKEASSKSLVVYFSWSGNIQNIAKEIQKQINSDIFEIVPEVAYSDEYDTVVDDVKKEQQEKARPKIKNKIENIDEYETIYVGYPNWWGDMPMILYTFFEDYDLSNKTIAPFCTSGGSGLSDTEKIIQALEPSATLVK
;
A
#
# COMPACT_ATOMS: atom_id res chain seq x y z
N MET A 1 35.72 -39.63 27.22
CA MET A 1 35.82 -40.15 28.61
C MET A 1 34.61 -39.62 29.37
N LYS A 2 33.90 -40.57 29.97
CA LYS A 2 32.92 -40.48 31.06
C LYS A 2 31.66 -39.65 30.76
N LYS A 3 30.50 -40.26 30.43
CA LYS A 3 29.58 -41.12 31.21
C LYS A 3 28.96 -40.39 32.39
N ILE A 4 27.64 -40.41 32.40
CA ILE A 4 26.70 -40.95 33.43
C ILE A 4 25.64 -39.86 33.68
N CYS A 5 24.40 -40.03 33.87
CA CYS A 5 23.36 -41.07 33.95
C CYS A 5 22.07 -40.38 34.38
N THR A 6 21.00 -40.75 33.75
CA THR A 6 19.69 -41.16 34.28
C THR A 6 19.21 -40.61 35.63
N LEU A 7 17.98 -40.04 35.68
CA LEU A 7 16.92 -40.57 36.55
C LEU A 7 15.51 -40.13 36.12
N MET A 8 14.69 -41.13 35.92
CA MET A 8 13.22 -41.10 35.87
C MET A 8 12.63 -40.66 37.21
N LEU A 9 11.49 -39.95 37.19
CA LEU A 9 10.45 -40.21 38.19
C LEU A 9 9.07 -39.90 37.63
N ALA A 10 8.33 -40.95 37.37
CA ALA A 10 6.88 -40.94 37.12
C ALA A 10 6.15 -40.79 38.45
N ILE A 11 5.19 -39.90 38.52
CA ILE A 11 4.16 -39.96 39.56
C ILE A 11 2.78 -39.93 38.87
N LEU A 12 2.17 -41.11 38.95
CA LEU A 12 0.80 -41.44 38.63
C LEU A 12 -0.04 -41.15 39.87
N LEU A 13 -1.08 -40.33 39.78
CA LEU A 13 -2.11 -40.32 40.81
C LEU A 13 -3.50 -40.27 40.17
N VAL A 14 -4.14 -41.38 40.25
CA VAL A 14 -5.54 -41.67 40.01
C VAL A 14 -6.35 -41.22 41.22
N PHE A 15 -7.43 -40.47 41.06
CA PHE A 15 -8.54 -40.47 42.02
C PHE A 15 -9.87 -40.24 41.31
N THR A 16 -10.57 -41.21 41.22
CA THR A 16 -11.94 -41.74 41.39
C THR A 16 -13.10 -40.77 41.38
N CYS A 17 -14.09 -41.25 40.62
CA CYS A 17 -15.48 -40.83 40.54
C CYS A 17 -16.20 -40.63 41.88
N SER A 18 -17.10 -39.66 41.91
CA SER A 18 -18.35 -39.88 42.64
C SER A 18 -19.51 -39.13 41.96
N ALA A 19 -20.59 -39.87 41.83
CA ALA A 19 -21.79 -39.53 41.10
C ALA A 19 -22.84 -38.84 42.00
N CYS A 20 -23.85 -38.29 41.33
CA CYS A 20 -25.25 -37.97 41.77
C CYS A 20 -25.49 -36.64 42.46
N SER A 21 -26.25 -35.70 41.85
CA SER A 21 -27.69 -35.64 42.02
C SER A 21 -28.32 -34.47 41.26
N SER A 22 -29.45 -34.76 40.66
CA SER A 22 -30.32 -33.89 39.91
C SER A 22 -30.75 -32.60 40.69
N LYS A 23 -30.69 -31.45 40.01
CA LYS A 23 -31.72 -30.43 40.12
C LYS A 23 -31.80 -29.55 38.87
N LYS A 24 -32.98 -29.61 38.29
CA LYS A 24 -33.47 -28.81 37.18
C LYS A 24 -33.41 -27.32 37.52
N ALA A 25 -32.65 -26.56 36.78
CA ALA A 25 -32.71 -25.11 36.79
C ALA A 25 -32.58 -24.60 35.37
N THR A 26 -33.54 -23.86 34.99
CA THR A 26 -33.92 -23.15 33.78
C THR A 26 -32.73 -22.56 33.03
N ALA A 27 -32.59 -22.97 31.76
CA ALA A 27 -31.65 -22.37 30.84
C ALA A 27 -32.03 -20.93 30.50
N LYS A 28 -31.28 -19.97 31.04
CA LYS A 28 -31.26 -18.61 30.56
C LYS A 28 -30.39 -18.58 29.31
N LYS A 29 -31.05 -18.44 28.19
CA LYS A 29 -30.44 -18.27 26.88
C LYS A 29 -29.72 -16.93 26.87
N GLU A 30 -28.41 -16.91 27.16
CA GLU A 30 -27.56 -15.77 26.83
C GLU A 30 -27.45 -15.69 25.33
N ASN A 31 -28.18 -14.73 24.81
CA ASN A 31 -28.08 -14.30 23.42
C ASN A 31 -26.73 -13.60 23.28
N LYS A 32 -25.70 -14.36 22.86
CA LYS A 32 -24.44 -13.81 22.45
C LYS A 32 -24.67 -13.10 21.14
N THR A 33 -25.00 -11.82 21.23
CA THR A 33 -24.98 -10.90 20.09
C THR A 33 -23.54 -10.89 19.57
N GLN A 34 -23.29 -11.73 18.61
CA GLN A 34 -22.12 -11.66 17.78
C GLN A 34 -22.28 -10.39 16.94
N THR A 35 -21.76 -9.30 17.46
CA THR A 35 -21.59 -8.09 16.67
C THR A 35 -20.55 -8.45 15.64
N ASP A 36 -20.98 -8.79 14.45
CA ASP A 36 -20.16 -8.79 13.24
C ASP A 36 -19.71 -7.33 13.05
N LEU A 37 -18.62 -6.99 13.71
CA LEU A 37 -17.76 -5.89 13.26
C LEU A 37 -17.15 -6.41 11.95
N LYS A 38 -17.88 -6.19 10.87
CA LYS A 38 -17.30 -6.16 9.54
C LYS A 38 -16.26 -5.04 9.62
N GLU A 39 -15.00 -5.38 9.93
CA GLU A 39 -13.88 -4.49 9.65
C GLU A 39 -14.06 -4.09 8.20
N ALA A 40 -14.43 -2.86 7.97
CA ALA A 40 -14.38 -2.27 6.66
C ALA A 40 -12.90 -2.32 6.28
N SER A 41 -12.51 -3.34 5.53
CA SER A 41 -11.17 -3.41 4.94
C SER A 41 -11.02 -2.15 4.12
N SER A 42 -10.20 -1.22 4.59
CA SER A 42 -9.94 0.03 3.86
C SER A 42 -9.38 -0.35 2.49
N LYS A 43 -10.08 0.06 1.43
CA LYS A 43 -9.69 -0.28 0.07
C LYS A 43 -8.44 0.53 -0.29
N SER A 44 -7.43 -0.13 -0.80
CA SER A 44 -6.16 0.50 -1.20
C SER A 44 -5.95 0.37 -2.71
N LEU A 45 -5.32 1.37 -3.31
CA LEU A 45 -4.93 1.39 -4.71
C LEU A 45 -3.44 1.68 -4.83
N VAL A 46 -2.74 0.93 -5.67
CA VAL A 46 -1.38 1.24 -6.09
C VAL A 46 -1.46 1.93 -7.45
N VAL A 47 -1.15 3.21 -7.49
CA VAL A 47 -1.02 4.02 -8.70
C VAL A 47 0.45 4.18 -9.02
N TYR A 48 0.86 3.99 -10.27
CA TYR A 48 2.26 4.15 -10.62
C TYR A 48 2.47 4.60 -12.06
N PHE A 49 3.57 5.30 -12.28
CA PHE A 49 4.18 5.53 -13.59
C PHE A 49 5.54 4.84 -13.65
N SER A 50 5.81 4.13 -14.74
CA SER A 50 7.09 3.43 -14.91
C SER A 50 7.56 3.55 -16.36
N TRP A 51 8.77 4.10 -16.57
CA TRP A 51 9.41 4.14 -17.89
C TRP A 51 10.21 2.87 -18.17
N SER A 52 11.05 2.46 -17.22
CA SER A 52 11.99 1.32 -17.39
C SER A 52 11.49 -0.02 -16.83
N GLY A 53 10.25 -0.08 -16.31
CA GLY A 53 9.70 -1.26 -15.67
C GLY A 53 10.09 -1.43 -14.19
N ASN A 54 11.03 -0.66 -13.67
CA ASN A 54 11.49 -0.81 -12.27
C ASN A 54 10.36 -0.50 -11.26
N ILE A 55 9.67 0.62 -11.43
CA ILE A 55 8.52 0.97 -10.57
C ILE A 55 7.38 -0.04 -10.74
N GLN A 56 7.13 -0.50 -11.96
CA GLN A 56 6.10 -1.53 -12.22
C GLN A 56 6.34 -2.79 -11.39
N ASN A 57 7.59 -3.26 -11.31
CA ASN A 57 7.91 -4.44 -10.52
C ASN A 57 7.65 -4.23 -9.02
N ILE A 58 8.02 -3.07 -8.49
CA ILE A 58 7.76 -2.71 -7.09
C ILE A 58 6.26 -2.58 -6.83
N ALA A 59 5.53 -1.90 -7.73
CA ALA A 59 4.09 -1.71 -7.62
C ALA A 59 3.33 -3.05 -7.59
N LYS A 60 3.71 -3.99 -8.45
CA LYS A 60 3.14 -5.35 -8.47
C LYS A 60 3.43 -6.13 -7.19
N GLU A 61 4.61 -5.96 -6.62
CA GLU A 61 4.96 -6.61 -5.35
C GLU A 61 4.16 -6.02 -4.18
N ILE A 62 4.03 -4.68 -4.11
CA ILE A 62 3.18 -4.02 -3.11
C ILE A 62 1.74 -4.52 -3.26
N GLN A 63 1.17 -4.47 -4.47
CA GLN A 63 -0.18 -4.96 -4.76
C GLN A 63 -0.41 -6.35 -4.20
N LYS A 64 0.51 -7.27 -4.47
CA LYS A 64 0.42 -8.66 -4.02
C LYS A 64 0.45 -8.78 -2.51
N GLN A 65 1.33 -8.02 -1.83
CA GLN A 65 1.50 -8.11 -0.37
C GLN A 65 0.30 -7.57 0.39
N ILE A 66 -0.32 -6.49 -0.10
CA ILE A 66 -1.45 -5.84 0.58
C ILE A 66 -2.81 -6.18 -0.04
N ASN A 67 -2.83 -7.01 -1.10
CA ASN A 67 -4.04 -7.40 -1.84
C ASN A 67 -4.88 -6.18 -2.30
N SER A 68 -4.22 -5.17 -2.86
CA SER A 68 -4.85 -3.93 -3.36
C SER A 68 -5.22 -4.03 -4.84
N ASP A 69 -5.98 -3.05 -5.31
CA ASP A 69 -6.09 -2.77 -6.75
C ASP A 69 -4.79 -2.09 -7.25
N ILE A 70 -4.57 -2.10 -8.56
CA ILE A 70 -3.39 -1.50 -9.19
C ILE A 70 -3.77 -0.75 -10.46
N PHE A 71 -3.16 0.42 -10.66
CA PHE A 71 -3.37 1.27 -11.83
C PHE A 71 -2.04 1.82 -12.35
N GLU A 72 -1.75 1.56 -13.61
CA GLU A 72 -0.61 2.14 -14.31
C GLU A 72 -1.02 3.44 -14.98
N ILE A 73 -0.32 4.52 -14.69
CA ILE A 73 -0.47 5.77 -15.44
C ILE A 73 0.19 5.59 -16.80
N VAL A 74 -0.62 5.63 -17.86
CA VAL A 74 -0.16 5.50 -19.25
C VAL A 74 -0.20 6.89 -19.90
N PRO A 75 0.93 7.43 -20.37
CA PRO A 75 0.94 8.71 -21.08
C PRO A 75 0.21 8.59 -22.44
N GLU A 76 -0.49 9.64 -22.86
CA GLU A 76 -1.14 9.68 -24.17
C GLU A 76 -0.10 9.65 -25.29
N VAL A 77 1.03 10.33 -25.09
CA VAL A 77 2.21 10.28 -25.97
C VAL A 77 3.31 9.54 -25.22
N ALA A 78 3.72 8.40 -25.73
CA ALA A 78 4.77 7.60 -25.10
C ALA A 78 6.10 8.37 -25.07
N TYR A 79 6.83 8.23 -23.95
CA TYR A 79 8.22 8.70 -23.89
C TYR A 79 9.11 7.85 -24.82
N SER A 80 10.23 8.43 -25.25
CA SER A 80 11.24 7.71 -26.05
C SER A 80 11.79 6.51 -25.29
N ASP A 81 12.12 5.44 -26.01
CA ASP A 81 12.85 4.30 -25.46
C ASP A 81 14.37 4.58 -25.33
N GLU A 82 14.85 5.65 -26.00
CA GLU A 82 16.24 6.09 -25.95
C GLU A 82 16.50 6.92 -24.71
N TYR A 83 17.44 6.48 -23.87
CA TYR A 83 17.73 7.10 -22.58
C TYR A 83 18.08 8.58 -22.67
N ASP A 84 18.98 8.95 -23.58
CA ASP A 84 19.42 10.36 -23.70
C ASP A 84 18.25 11.27 -24.13
N THR A 85 17.41 10.79 -25.04
CA THR A 85 16.21 11.51 -25.49
C THR A 85 15.23 11.73 -24.33
N VAL A 86 14.92 10.67 -23.56
CA VAL A 86 13.97 10.83 -22.44
C VAL A 86 14.53 11.74 -21.36
N VAL A 87 15.84 11.72 -21.10
CA VAL A 87 16.51 12.60 -20.13
C VAL A 87 16.31 14.07 -20.50
N ASP A 88 16.46 14.41 -21.77
CA ASP A 88 16.28 15.78 -22.27
C ASP A 88 14.80 16.20 -22.27
N ASP A 89 13.91 15.31 -22.73
CA ASP A 89 12.47 15.56 -22.79
C ASP A 89 11.90 15.81 -21.38
N VAL A 90 12.20 14.97 -20.40
CA VAL A 90 11.69 15.13 -19.03
C VAL A 90 12.26 16.34 -18.32
N LYS A 91 13.52 16.73 -18.62
CA LYS A 91 14.10 17.97 -18.12
C LYS A 91 13.41 19.20 -18.67
N LYS A 92 13.05 19.17 -19.95
CA LYS A 92 12.27 20.21 -20.60
C LYS A 92 10.86 20.29 -20.02
N GLU A 93 10.17 19.15 -19.86
CA GLU A 93 8.85 19.11 -19.22
C GLU A 93 8.86 19.77 -17.84
N GLN A 94 9.90 19.48 -17.04
CA GLN A 94 10.06 20.06 -15.70
C GLN A 94 10.26 21.59 -15.75
N GLN A 95 11.10 22.08 -16.66
CA GLN A 95 11.34 23.52 -16.86
C GLN A 95 10.08 24.25 -17.31
N GLU A 96 9.31 23.64 -18.20
CA GLU A 96 8.09 24.20 -18.74
C GLU A 96 6.85 23.98 -17.84
N LYS A 97 7.01 23.23 -16.75
CA LYS A 97 5.93 22.78 -15.86
C LYS A 97 4.81 22.10 -16.67
N ALA A 98 5.21 21.27 -17.64
CA ALA A 98 4.30 20.59 -18.53
C ALA A 98 3.28 19.71 -17.77
N ARG A 99 2.17 19.41 -18.42
CA ARG A 99 1.15 18.48 -17.93
C ARG A 99 0.87 17.42 -18.99
N PRO A 100 1.75 16.41 -19.12
CA PRO A 100 1.53 15.33 -20.07
C PRO A 100 0.19 14.65 -19.79
N LYS A 101 -0.59 14.44 -20.84
CA LYS A 101 -1.91 13.84 -20.70
C LYS A 101 -1.85 12.36 -20.37
N ILE A 102 -2.75 11.93 -19.51
CA ILE A 102 -2.95 10.52 -19.15
C ILE A 102 -3.98 9.91 -20.10
N LYS A 103 -3.65 8.77 -20.70
CA LYS A 103 -4.48 8.05 -21.66
C LYS A 103 -5.67 7.33 -21.03
N ASN A 104 -5.45 6.77 -19.85
CA ASN A 104 -6.40 5.93 -19.11
C ASN A 104 -6.93 6.64 -17.87
N LYS A 105 -8.01 6.13 -17.27
CA LYS A 105 -8.68 6.76 -16.12
C LYS A 105 -8.96 5.76 -15.01
N ILE A 106 -8.95 6.26 -13.78
CA ILE A 106 -9.46 5.54 -12.61
C ILE A 106 -10.93 5.92 -12.47
N GLU A 107 -11.83 4.95 -12.60
CA GLU A 107 -13.27 5.22 -12.61
C GLU A 107 -13.82 5.59 -11.23
N ASN A 108 -13.32 4.97 -10.16
CA ASN A 108 -13.89 5.08 -8.81
C ASN A 108 -12.81 5.37 -7.77
N ILE A 109 -12.06 6.48 -7.93
CA ILE A 109 -10.99 6.86 -6.98
C ILE A 109 -11.53 7.04 -5.54
N ASP A 110 -12.81 7.40 -5.40
CA ASP A 110 -13.46 7.66 -4.12
C ASP A 110 -13.59 6.40 -3.24
N GLU A 111 -13.58 5.20 -3.84
CA GLU A 111 -13.66 3.95 -3.11
C GLU A 111 -12.41 3.62 -2.28
N TYR A 112 -11.29 4.32 -2.55
CA TYR A 112 -10.00 4.04 -1.93
C TYR A 112 -9.71 5.02 -0.80
N GLU A 113 -9.28 4.49 0.35
CA GLU A 113 -8.83 5.27 1.50
C GLU A 113 -7.32 5.51 1.46
N THR A 114 -6.57 4.55 0.91
CA THR A 114 -5.11 4.65 0.81
C THR A 114 -4.66 4.51 -0.63
N ILE A 115 -3.87 5.48 -1.09
CA ILE A 115 -3.29 5.53 -2.44
C ILE A 115 -1.76 5.43 -2.31
N TYR A 116 -1.19 4.32 -2.77
CA TYR A 116 0.24 4.18 -2.94
C TYR A 116 0.63 4.79 -4.29
N VAL A 117 1.56 5.73 -4.30
CA VAL A 117 1.94 6.44 -5.54
C VAL A 117 3.40 6.18 -5.87
N GLY A 118 3.63 5.46 -6.98
CA GLY A 118 4.96 5.03 -7.43
C GLY A 118 5.48 5.76 -8.64
N TYR A 119 6.75 6.20 -8.61
CA TYR A 119 7.38 6.93 -9.71
C TYR A 119 8.91 6.84 -9.69
N PRO A 120 9.59 6.97 -10.85
CA PRO A 120 11.02 7.23 -10.86
C PRO A 120 11.31 8.66 -10.40
N ASN A 121 12.33 8.85 -9.55
CA ASN A 121 12.80 10.19 -9.22
C ASN A 121 13.63 10.71 -10.40
N TRP A 122 13.10 11.70 -11.09
CA TRP A 122 13.75 12.36 -12.22
C TRP A 122 14.15 13.80 -11.85
N TRP A 123 15.46 14.07 -11.88
CA TRP A 123 15.99 15.40 -11.57
C TRP A 123 15.59 15.94 -10.17
N GLY A 124 15.47 15.05 -9.20
CA GLY A 124 15.11 15.42 -7.83
C GLY A 124 13.60 15.61 -7.58
N ASP A 125 12.79 15.27 -8.58
CA ASP A 125 11.33 15.43 -8.54
C ASP A 125 10.61 14.19 -9.13
N MET A 126 9.30 14.17 -9.02
CA MET A 126 8.46 13.20 -9.73
C MET A 126 8.26 13.62 -11.19
N PRO A 127 8.02 12.67 -12.12
CA PRO A 127 7.68 12.97 -13.51
C PRO A 127 6.47 13.90 -13.63
N MET A 128 6.47 14.79 -14.61
CA MET A 128 5.41 15.79 -14.77
C MET A 128 4.02 15.20 -14.99
N ILE A 129 3.92 13.96 -15.48
CA ILE A 129 2.65 13.24 -15.59
C ILE A 129 2.00 12.93 -14.23
N LEU A 130 2.78 12.86 -13.13
CA LEU A 130 2.24 12.71 -11.78
C LEU A 130 1.54 13.99 -11.31
N TYR A 131 2.01 15.16 -11.73
CA TYR A 131 1.31 16.42 -11.47
C TYR A 131 -0.06 16.42 -12.14
N THR A 132 -0.15 15.92 -13.40
CA THR A 132 -1.44 15.71 -14.07
C THR A 132 -2.35 14.78 -13.26
N PHE A 133 -1.81 13.68 -12.74
CA PHE A 133 -2.57 12.76 -11.90
C PHE A 133 -3.12 13.45 -10.65
N PHE A 134 -2.30 14.17 -9.90
CA PHE A 134 -2.75 14.89 -8.70
C PHE A 134 -3.72 16.05 -9.00
N GLU A 135 -3.66 16.62 -10.18
CA GLU A 135 -4.59 17.68 -10.62
C GLU A 135 -5.92 17.11 -11.16
N ASP A 136 -5.93 15.88 -11.68
CA ASP A 136 -7.11 15.24 -12.28
C ASP A 136 -8.01 14.54 -11.23
N TYR A 137 -7.47 14.20 -10.04
CA TYR A 137 -8.20 13.45 -9.02
C TYR A 137 -8.21 14.18 -7.67
N ASP A 138 -9.36 14.21 -7.00
CA ASP A 138 -9.48 14.69 -5.62
C ASP A 138 -9.05 13.59 -4.64
N LEU A 139 -7.91 13.80 -4.00
CA LEU A 139 -7.38 12.89 -2.98
C LEU A 139 -7.59 13.42 -1.55
N SER A 140 -8.47 14.38 -1.35
CA SER A 140 -8.82 14.93 -0.04
C SER A 140 -9.25 13.82 0.92
N ASN A 141 -8.78 13.90 2.16
CA ASN A 141 -9.04 12.94 3.24
C ASN A 141 -8.52 11.51 2.99
N LYS A 142 -7.78 11.27 1.92
CA LYS A 142 -7.12 9.99 1.67
C LYS A 142 -5.73 9.95 2.29
N THR A 143 -5.21 8.76 2.51
CA THR A 143 -3.81 8.54 2.89
C THR A 143 -2.99 8.32 1.62
N ILE A 144 -1.93 9.09 1.42
CA ILE A 144 -1.01 8.95 0.29
C ILE A 144 0.32 8.39 0.80
N ALA A 145 0.77 7.29 0.20
CA ALA A 145 2.03 6.63 0.51
C ALA A 145 2.93 6.63 -0.73
N PRO A 146 3.84 7.61 -0.89
CA PRO A 146 4.72 7.67 -2.05
C PRO A 146 5.85 6.64 -1.96
N PHE A 147 6.25 6.10 -3.11
CA PHE A 147 7.45 5.29 -3.25
C PHE A 147 8.15 5.58 -4.58
N CYS A 148 9.48 5.50 -4.61
CA CYS A 148 10.22 5.82 -5.83
C CYS A 148 11.42 4.90 -6.06
N THR A 149 11.91 4.90 -7.29
CA THR A 149 13.28 4.49 -7.61
C THR A 149 14.14 5.73 -7.84
N SER A 150 15.36 5.71 -7.33
CA SER A 150 16.32 6.83 -7.50
C SER A 150 17.74 6.31 -7.59
N GLY A 151 18.64 7.11 -8.08
CA GLY A 151 20.07 6.85 -8.06
C GLY A 151 20.75 7.06 -6.71
N GLY A 152 19.96 7.14 -5.61
CA GLY A 152 20.45 7.35 -4.23
C GLY A 152 19.86 8.57 -3.52
N SER A 153 19.06 9.40 -4.21
CA SER A 153 18.43 10.61 -3.65
C SER A 153 17.13 10.34 -2.87
N GLY A 154 16.59 9.09 -2.91
CA GLY A 154 15.30 8.77 -2.32
C GLY A 154 14.16 9.59 -2.92
N LEU A 155 13.18 9.95 -2.10
CA LEU A 155 12.03 10.77 -2.50
C LEU A 155 12.40 12.25 -2.76
N SER A 156 13.57 12.71 -2.33
CA SER A 156 13.98 14.12 -2.43
C SER A 156 12.94 15.07 -1.81
N ASP A 157 12.53 16.11 -2.53
CA ASP A 157 11.51 17.06 -2.07
C ASP A 157 10.07 16.67 -2.48
N THR A 158 9.87 15.51 -3.12
CA THR A 158 8.56 15.12 -3.65
C THR A 158 7.48 14.96 -2.57
N GLU A 159 7.84 14.58 -1.33
CA GLU A 159 6.90 14.54 -0.21
C GLU A 159 6.29 15.94 0.07
N LYS A 160 7.11 16.98 0.05
CA LYS A 160 6.63 18.36 0.26
C LYS A 160 5.78 18.82 -0.92
N ILE A 161 6.15 18.42 -2.13
CA ILE A 161 5.42 18.76 -3.35
C ILE A 161 4.04 18.09 -3.33
N ILE A 162 3.97 16.79 -3.04
CA ILE A 162 2.70 16.05 -2.93
C ILE A 162 1.82 16.69 -1.83
N GLN A 163 2.39 17.02 -0.67
CA GLN A 163 1.64 17.67 0.41
C GLN A 163 1.12 19.07 0.01
N ALA A 164 1.82 19.78 -0.87
CA ALA A 164 1.37 21.07 -1.39
C ALA A 164 0.26 20.92 -2.45
N LEU A 165 0.30 19.86 -3.26
CA LEU A 165 -0.74 19.54 -4.24
C LEU A 165 -2.01 19.02 -3.54
N GLU A 166 -1.84 18.22 -2.50
CA GLU A 166 -2.92 17.56 -1.75
C GLU A 166 -2.91 17.97 -0.26
N PRO A 167 -3.22 19.24 0.04
CA PRO A 167 -3.10 19.75 1.41
C PRO A 167 -4.07 19.11 2.40
N SER A 168 -5.17 18.52 1.92
CA SER A 168 -6.18 17.82 2.72
C SER A 168 -5.97 16.31 2.82
N ALA A 169 -4.94 15.76 2.19
CA ALA A 169 -4.57 14.37 2.30
C ALA A 169 -3.58 14.15 3.48
N THR A 170 -3.55 12.93 3.99
CA THR A 170 -2.54 12.48 4.96
C THR A 170 -1.38 11.84 4.23
N LEU A 171 -0.19 12.42 4.32
CA LEU A 171 1.01 11.84 3.71
C LEU A 171 1.73 10.91 4.69
N VAL A 172 1.97 9.67 4.28
CA VAL A 172 2.81 8.71 5.01
C VAL A 172 4.28 9.00 4.68
N LYS A 173 5.11 9.04 5.73
CA LYS A 173 6.57 9.29 5.62
C LYS A 173 7.34 8.01 5.89
#